data_45872f4647c90e2c1c3ab57c17d7fc58
#
_entry.id   45872f4647c90e2c1c3ab57c17d7fc58
#
_cell.length_a   1.000
_cell.length_b   1.000
_cell.length_c   1.000
_cell.angle_alpha   90.00
_cell.angle_beta   90.00
_cell.angle_gamma   90.00
#
_symmetry.space_group_name_H-M   'P 1'
#
loop_
_entity.id
_entity.type
_entity.pdbx_description
1 polymer ?
#
loop_
_entity_poly.entity_id
_entity_poly.type
_entity_poly.pdbx_seq_one_letter_code
_entity_poly.pdbx_strand_id
1 'polypeptide(L)'
;VETHLPIYSVEATSPTLMFSHIGKRNIIRMMGGTFCALILISMILMIAFKSIRLGLVSLVPNLIPAGVAFGLWYFIDGRIGLGLSVVTGLTLGIVVDDTVHFISKYRFARQERQMSQEDAVRYAFSTVGVALWITSVVLVSGFAILTLSHFTMNSTMGFMTAMTITVALVMDLLFLPPLLMRMGK
;
A
#
# COMPACT_ATOMS: atom_id res chain seq x y z
N VAL A 1 -39.93 34.75 14.89
CA VAL A 1 -40.74 34.26 16.04
C VAL A 1 -40.07 32.94 16.44
N GLU A 2 -39.14 33.00 17.39
CA GLU A 2 -38.55 31.84 18.03
C GLU A 2 -39.55 31.23 19.00
N THR A 3 -40.14 30.13 18.61
CA THR A 3 -40.92 29.29 19.52
C THR A 3 -39.94 28.31 20.15
N HIS A 4 -39.43 28.66 21.31
CA HIS A 4 -38.71 27.74 22.20
C HIS A 4 -39.71 26.68 22.70
N LEU A 5 -39.63 25.48 22.12
CA LEU A 5 -40.20 24.27 22.70
C LEU A 5 -39.07 23.47 23.34
N PRO A 6 -38.90 23.52 24.67
CA PRO A 6 -37.70 22.97 25.36
C PRO A 6 -37.72 21.45 25.56
N ILE A 7 -38.61 20.69 24.95
CA ILE A 7 -38.84 19.27 25.25
C ILE A 7 -38.60 18.33 24.06
N TYR A 8 -38.35 18.82 22.87
CA TYR A 8 -38.13 17.95 21.71
C TYR A 8 -36.77 18.18 21.08
N SER A 9 -35.87 17.22 21.25
CA SER A 9 -34.67 17.13 20.40
C SER A 9 -35.11 16.51 19.06
N VAL A 10 -35.24 17.34 18.02
CA VAL A 10 -35.52 16.84 16.67
C VAL A 10 -34.21 16.38 16.07
N GLU A 11 -33.94 15.08 16.13
CA GLU A 11 -32.85 14.46 15.36
C GLU A 11 -33.39 14.14 13.96
N ALA A 12 -32.90 14.85 12.96
CA ALA A 12 -33.17 14.52 11.57
C ALA A 12 -32.48 13.21 11.21
N THR A 13 -33.23 12.12 11.14
CA THR A 13 -32.74 10.83 10.68
C THR A 13 -33.14 10.60 9.23
N SER A 14 -32.15 10.49 8.33
CA SER A 14 -32.36 10.02 6.96
C SER A 14 -31.37 8.88 6.66
N PRO A 15 -31.74 7.95 5.77
CA PRO A 15 -30.79 6.92 5.31
C PRO A 15 -29.47 7.52 4.81
N THR A 16 -29.51 8.65 4.11
CA THR A 16 -28.35 9.37 3.60
C THR A 16 -27.45 9.90 4.72
N LEU A 17 -28.01 10.45 5.78
CA LEU A 17 -27.26 10.91 6.95
C LEU A 17 -26.61 9.74 7.70
N MET A 18 -27.33 8.63 7.84
CA MET A 18 -26.84 7.42 8.47
C MET A 18 -25.65 6.84 7.69
N PHE A 19 -25.77 6.70 6.36
CA PHE A 19 -24.67 6.23 5.51
C PHE A 19 -23.47 7.18 5.51
N SER A 20 -23.69 8.49 5.54
CA SER A 20 -22.63 9.50 5.64
C SER A 20 -21.84 9.37 6.96
N HIS A 21 -22.52 9.22 8.10
CA HIS A 21 -21.88 9.05 9.40
C HIS A 21 -21.12 7.71 9.51
N ILE A 22 -21.71 6.61 9.01
CA ILE A 22 -21.06 5.31 8.96
C ILE A 22 -19.84 5.37 8.06
N GLY A 23 -19.95 6.01 6.89
CA GLY A 23 -18.85 6.19 5.94
C GLY A 23 -17.66 6.92 6.56
N LYS A 24 -17.90 8.10 7.15
CA LYS A 24 -16.84 8.88 7.81
C LYS A 24 -16.14 8.11 8.93
N ARG A 25 -16.92 7.44 9.77
CA ARG A 25 -16.38 6.65 10.89
C ARG A 25 -15.57 5.45 10.43
N ASN A 26 -16.00 4.79 9.35
CA ASN A 26 -15.25 3.70 8.74
C ASN A 26 -13.93 4.17 8.13
N ILE A 27 -13.93 5.27 7.36
CA ILE A 27 -12.74 5.85 6.77
C ILE A 27 -11.69 6.14 7.85
N ILE A 28 -12.07 6.83 8.94
CA ILE A 28 -11.14 7.15 10.04
C ILE A 28 -10.57 5.88 10.69
N ARG A 29 -11.42 4.88 10.94
CA ARG A 29 -10.98 3.60 11.54
C ARG A 29 -10.06 2.80 10.62
N MET A 30 -10.36 2.77 9.33
CA MET A 30 -9.53 2.07 8.33
C MET A 30 -8.17 2.77 8.16
N MET A 31 -8.13 4.10 8.11
CA MET A 31 -6.86 4.84 8.09
C MET A 31 -6.04 4.61 9.36
N GLY A 32 -6.69 4.64 10.53
CA GLY A 32 -6.03 4.31 11.80
C GLY A 32 -5.49 2.88 11.82
N GLY A 33 -6.27 1.91 11.34
CA GLY A 33 -5.85 0.51 11.20
C GLY A 33 -4.66 0.34 10.25
N THR A 34 -4.66 1.05 9.11
CA THR A 34 -3.54 1.05 8.17
C THR A 34 -2.27 1.63 8.79
N PHE A 35 -2.39 2.71 9.58
CA PHE A 35 -1.25 3.28 10.29
C PHE A 35 -0.69 2.31 11.35
N CYS A 36 -1.55 1.65 12.14
CA CYS A 36 -1.14 0.59 13.06
C CYS A 36 -0.47 -0.58 12.34
N ALA A 37 -1.02 -1.00 11.19
CA ALA A 37 -0.43 -2.05 10.37
C ALA A 37 0.97 -1.68 9.87
N LEU A 38 1.18 -0.45 9.41
CA LEU A 38 2.50 0.07 9.01
C LEU A 38 3.52 -0.02 10.14
N ILE A 39 3.16 0.39 11.35
CA ILE A 39 4.04 0.29 12.53
C ILE A 39 4.38 -1.17 12.83
N LEU A 40 3.38 -2.06 12.82
CA LEU A 40 3.55 -3.49 13.07
C LEU A 40 4.46 -4.15 12.02
N ILE A 41 4.20 -3.89 10.75
CA ILE A 41 5.01 -4.38 9.63
C ILE A 41 6.46 -3.89 9.78
N SER A 42 6.66 -2.60 10.09
CA SER A 42 7.99 -2.03 10.31
C SER A 42 8.74 -2.73 11.44
N MET A 43 8.08 -3.00 12.56
CA MET A 43 8.67 -3.74 13.69
C MET A 43 9.04 -5.16 13.28
N ILE A 44 8.14 -5.87 12.61
CA ILE A 44 8.38 -7.23 12.15
C ILE A 44 9.58 -7.26 11.18
N LEU A 45 9.67 -6.31 10.24
CA LEU A 45 10.77 -6.23 9.29
C LEU A 45 12.11 -5.90 9.96
N MET A 46 12.11 -4.99 10.95
CA MET A 46 13.31 -4.72 11.75
C MET A 46 13.83 -5.97 12.46
N ILE A 47 12.93 -6.77 13.03
CA ILE A 47 13.27 -8.02 13.71
C ILE A 47 13.74 -9.07 12.69
N ALA A 48 12.99 -9.27 11.62
CA ALA A 48 13.29 -10.25 10.58
C ALA A 48 14.63 -9.97 9.90
N PHE A 49 14.90 -8.72 9.61
CA PHE A 49 16.16 -8.32 8.99
C PHE A 49 17.29 -8.09 10.00
N LYS A 50 17.04 -8.20 11.31
CA LYS A 50 18.01 -7.91 12.38
C LYS A 50 18.78 -6.61 12.13
N SER A 51 18.13 -5.62 11.53
CA SER A 51 18.72 -4.36 11.10
C SER A 51 17.65 -3.28 11.04
N ILE A 52 17.77 -2.27 11.90
CA ILE A 52 16.88 -1.12 11.92
C ILE A 52 16.96 -0.35 10.59
N ARG A 53 18.16 -0.25 10.02
CA ARG A 53 18.36 0.46 8.74
C ARG A 53 17.61 -0.21 7.60
N LEU A 54 17.71 -1.55 7.46
CA LEU A 54 16.99 -2.27 6.41
C LEU A 54 15.47 -2.24 6.62
N GLY A 55 15.01 -2.34 7.87
CA GLY A 55 13.59 -2.21 8.19
C GLY A 55 13.01 -0.83 7.84
N LEU A 56 13.72 0.25 8.14
CA LEU A 56 13.29 1.61 7.78
C LEU A 56 13.35 1.84 6.25
N VAL A 57 14.39 1.33 5.59
CA VAL A 57 14.54 1.49 4.14
C VAL A 57 13.49 0.72 3.36
N SER A 58 13.07 -0.44 3.86
CA SER A 58 11.97 -1.20 3.23
C SER A 58 10.62 -0.47 3.27
N LEU A 59 10.44 0.50 4.16
CA LEU A 59 9.22 1.33 4.18
C LEU A 59 9.13 2.30 3.00
N VAL A 60 10.25 2.77 2.49
CA VAL A 60 10.28 3.76 1.40
C VAL A 60 9.58 3.24 0.14
N PRO A 61 9.96 2.07 -0.44
CA PRO A 61 9.27 1.52 -1.59
C PRO A 61 7.82 1.11 -1.30
N ASN A 62 7.45 0.91 -0.02
CA ASN A 62 6.10 0.54 0.36
C ASN A 62 5.17 1.75 0.52
N LEU A 63 5.68 2.91 0.96
CA LEU A 63 4.89 4.13 1.17
C LEU A 63 4.74 4.97 -0.09
N ILE A 64 5.78 5.06 -0.92
CA ILE A 64 5.76 5.89 -2.12
C ILE A 64 4.64 5.49 -3.09
N PRO A 65 4.39 4.20 -3.40
CA PRO A 65 3.32 3.81 -4.31
C PRO A 65 1.95 4.29 -3.85
N ALA A 66 1.64 4.15 -2.56
CA ALA A 66 0.40 4.65 -2.00
C ALA A 66 0.32 6.18 -2.12
N GLY A 67 1.39 6.90 -1.75
CA GLY A 67 1.46 8.36 -1.87
C GLY A 67 1.27 8.85 -3.31
N VAL A 68 1.90 8.20 -4.29
CA VAL A 68 1.75 8.51 -5.72
C VAL A 68 0.33 8.22 -6.19
N ALA A 69 -0.24 7.07 -5.82
CA ALA A 69 -1.59 6.70 -6.19
C ALA A 69 -2.63 7.69 -5.65
N PHE A 70 -2.53 8.08 -4.38
CA PHE A 70 -3.40 9.11 -3.79
C PHE A 70 -3.19 10.49 -4.42
N GLY A 71 -1.93 10.85 -4.71
CA GLY A 71 -1.62 12.11 -5.39
C GLY A 71 -2.25 12.18 -6.77
N LEU A 72 -2.14 11.12 -7.58
CA LEU A 72 -2.77 11.04 -8.90
C LEU A 72 -4.31 11.05 -8.80
N TRP A 73 -4.86 10.33 -7.81
CA TRP A 73 -6.31 10.33 -7.58
C TRP A 73 -6.85 11.72 -7.27
N TYR A 74 -6.09 12.54 -6.54
CA TYR A 74 -6.49 13.91 -6.25
C TYR A 74 -6.75 14.74 -7.53
N PHE A 75 -5.99 14.51 -8.59
CA PHE A 75 -6.18 15.18 -9.89
C PHE A 75 -7.35 14.60 -10.70
N ILE A 76 -7.78 13.36 -10.42
CA ILE A 76 -8.84 12.67 -11.19
C ILE A 76 -10.22 12.97 -10.59
N ASP A 77 -10.42 12.78 -9.29
CA ASP A 77 -11.73 12.92 -8.62
C ASP A 77 -11.64 13.75 -7.33
N GLY A 78 -10.52 13.72 -6.63
CA GLY A 78 -10.27 14.48 -5.40
C GLY A 78 -11.08 14.04 -4.17
N ARG A 79 -11.94 13.05 -4.28
CA ARG A 79 -12.82 12.59 -3.21
C ARG A 79 -12.29 11.31 -2.57
N ILE A 80 -12.18 11.32 -1.24
CA ILE A 80 -11.80 10.12 -0.48
C ILE A 80 -13.07 9.37 -0.08
N GLY A 81 -13.42 8.34 -0.85
CA GLY A 81 -14.55 7.46 -0.55
C GLY A 81 -14.14 6.22 0.25
N LEU A 82 -15.13 5.41 0.64
CA LEU A 82 -14.90 4.14 1.33
C LEU A 82 -13.97 3.19 0.54
N GLY A 83 -14.16 3.09 -0.76
CA GLY A 83 -13.33 2.26 -1.64
C GLY A 83 -11.86 2.60 -1.56
N LEU A 84 -11.52 3.88 -1.56
CA LEU A 84 -10.14 4.35 -1.48
C LEU A 84 -9.47 4.02 -0.14
N SER A 85 -10.23 4.09 0.95
CA SER A 85 -9.73 3.73 2.29
C SER A 85 -9.38 2.25 2.40
N VAL A 86 -10.16 1.38 1.73
CA VAL A 86 -9.91 -0.08 1.67
C VAL A 86 -8.64 -0.36 0.87
N VAL A 87 -8.44 0.32 -0.26
CA VAL A 87 -7.28 0.14 -1.15
C VAL A 87 -5.97 0.31 -0.39
N THR A 88 -5.87 1.33 0.48
CA THR A 88 -4.63 1.59 1.23
C THR A 88 -4.20 0.40 2.09
N GLY A 89 -5.14 -0.20 2.82
CA GLY A 89 -4.84 -1.37 3.66
C GLY A 89 -4.54 -2.63 2.84
N LEU A 90 -5.28 -2.84 1.75
CA LEU A 90 -5.13 -4.00 0.88
C LEU A 90 -3.80 -3.97 0.11
N THR A 91 -3.47 -2.84 -0.50
CA THR A 91 -2.24 -2.70 -1.30
C THR A 91 -0.99 -2.73 -0.44
N LEU A 92 -1.06 -2.22 0.80
CA LEU A 92 0.08 -2.26 1.72
C LEU A 92 0.60 -3.68 1.94
N GLY A 93 -0.30 -4.65 2.18
CA GLY A 93 0.09 -6.05 2.37
C GLY A 93 0.76 -6.65 1.14
N ILE A 94 0.23 -6.38 -0.06
CA ILE A 94 0.77 -6.89 -1.33
C ILE A 94 2.16 -6.32 -1.61
N VAL A 95 2.30 -5.00 -1.49
CA VAL A 95 3.56 -4.30 -1.81
C VAL A 95 4.67 -4.67 -0.83
N VAL A 96 4.33 -4.84 0.46
CA VAL A 96 5.31 -5.25 1.48
C VAL A 96 5.85 -6.64 1.18
N ASP A 97 5.03 -7.57 0.73
CA ASP A 97 5.44 -8.95 0.43
C ASP A 97 6.53 -8.98 -0.65
N ASP A 98 6.35 -8.26 -1.74
CA ASP A 98 7.32 -8.15 -2.84
C ASP A 98 8.68 -7.60 -2.34
N THR A 99 8.65 -6.50 -1.59
CA THR A 99 9.84 -5.88 -1.01
C THR A 99 10.57 -6.83 -0.04
N VAL A 100 9.82 -7.56 0.80
CA VAL A 100 10.38 -8.52 1.77
C VAL A 100 11.08 -9.67 1.05
N HIS A 101 10.46 -10.23 0.02
CA HIS A 101 11.06 -11.30 -0.78
C HIS A 101 12.37 -10.85 -1.43
N PHE A 102 12.41 -9.67 -2.01
CA PHE A 102 13.62 -9.13 -2.63
C PHE A 102 14.75 -8.90 -1.60
N ILE A 103 14.46 -8.20 -0.51
CA ILE A 103 15.46 -7.90 0.53
C ILE A 103 15.95 -9.18 1.21
N SER A 104 15.09 -10.17 1.43
CA SER A 104 15.45 -11.47 2.01
C SER A 104 16.50 -12.19 1.14
N LYS A 105 16.28 -12.25 -0.18
CA LYS A 105 17.24 -12.86 -1.12
C LYS A 105 18.53 -12.07 -1.23
N TYR A 106 18.48 -10.76 -1.25
CA TYR A 106 19.65 -9.90 -1.19
C TYR A 106 20.49 -10.17 0.07
N ARG A 107 19.84 -10.22 1.25
CA ARG A 107 20.55 -10.51 2.51
C ARG A 107 21.16 -11.91 2.53
N PHE A 108 20.43 -12.91 2.09
CA PHE A 108 20.94 -14.27 1.98
C PHE A 108 22.22 -14.30 1.13
N ALA A 109 22.22 -13.65 -0.03
CA ALA A 109 23.41 -13.57 -0.88
C ALA A 109 24.58 -12.84 -0.19
N ARG A 110 24.30 -11.76 0.57
CA ARG A 110 25.31 -11.00 1.29
C ARG A 110 25.88 -11.75 2.49
N GLN A 111 25.05 -12.40 3.29
CA GLN A 111 25.44 -13.00 4.58
C GLN A 111 25.91 -14.45 4.44
N GLU A 112 25.18 -15.28 3.70
CA GLU A 112 25.47 -16.70 3.59
C GLU A 112 26.45 -17.00 2.44
N ARG A 113 26.35 -16.27 1.33
CA ARG A 113 27.19 -16.48 0.16
C ARG A 113 28.37 -15.51 0.06
N GLN A 114 28.47 -14.53 0.97
CA GLN A 114 29.56 -13.54 1.01
C GLN A 114 29.74 -12.78 -0.32
N MET A 115 28.67 -12.64 -1.10
CA MET A 115 28.70 -11.98 -2.41
C MET A 115 28.91 -10.47 -2.25
N SER A 116 29.47 -9.83 -3.30
CA SER A 116 29.51 -8.37 -3.39
C SER A 116 28.09 -7.77 -3.38
N GLN A 117 27.95 -6.47 -3.16
CA GLN A 117 26.62 -5.82 -3.17
C GLN A 117 25.93 -5.96 -4.53
N GLU A 118 26.70 -5.77 -5.60
CA GLU A 118 26.21 -5.86 -6.96
C GLU A 118 25.77 -7.28 -7.31
N ASP A 119 26.60 -8.28 -6.97
CA ASP A 119 26.27 -9.68 -7.21
C ASP A 119 25.08 -10.15 -6.38
N ALA A 120 24.95 -9.66 -5.15
CA ALA A 120 23.78 -9.94 -4.30
C ALA A 120 22.48 -9.37 -4.86
N VAL A 121 22.51 -8.18 -5.46
CA VAL A 121 21.37 -7.62 -6.17
C VAL A 121 21.04 -8.45 -7.41
N ARG A 122 22.04 -8.82 -8.22
CA ARG A 122 21.84 -9.70 -9.38
C ARG A 122 21.26 -11.05 -8.99
N TYR A 123 21.74 -11.62 -7.88
CA TYR A 123 21.21 -12.86 -7.33
C TYR A 123 19.75 -12.73 -6.90
N ALA A 124 19.38 -11.64 -6.22
CA ALA A 124 18.00 -11.38 -5.85
C ALA A 124 17.10 -11.29 -7.09
N PHE A 125 17.50 -10.51 -8.12
CA PHE A 125 16.78 -10.43 -9.38
C PHE A 125 16.62 -11.77 -10.09
N SER A 126 17.67 -12.56 -10.20
CA SER A 126 17.61 -13.87 -10.86
C SER A 126 16.74 -14.88 -10.11
N THR A 127 16.59 -14.71 -8.80
CA THR A 127 15.85 -15.66 -7.96
C THR A 127 14.36 -15.31 -7.82
N VAL A 128 14.03 -14.04 -7.62
CA VAL A 128 12.65 -13.61 -7.35
C VAL A 128 12.12 -12.60 -8.37
N GLY A 129 12.95 -11.97 -9.18
CA GLY A 129 12.52 -10.90 -10.09
C GLY A 129 11.45 -11.34 -11.08
N VAL A 130 11.59 -12.52 -11.67
CA VAL A 130 10.57 -13.07 -12.60
C VAL A 130 9.26 -13.36 -11.88
N ALA A 131 9.34 -13.91 -10.66
CA ALA A 131 8.14 -14.18 -9.86
C ALA A 131 7.41 -12.88 -9.51
N LEU A 132 8.13 -11.86 -9.03
CA LEU A 132 7.57 -10.54 -8.73
C LEU A 132 6.89 -9.90 -9.96
N TRP A 133 7.53 -10.02 -11.12
CA TRP A 133 6.96 -9.53 -12.38
C TRP A 133 5.63 -10.23 -12.72
N ILE A 134 5.63 -11.57 -12.69
CA ILE A 134 4.45 -12.37 -13.04
C ILE A 134 3.30 -12.10 -12.05
N THR A 135 3.57 -12.13 -10.73
CA THR A 135 2.54 -11.88 -9.71
C THR A 135 1.93 -10.49 -9.85
N SER A 136 2.77 -9.47 -10.05
CA SER A 136 2.29 -8.09 -10.22
C SER A 136 1.46 -7.95 -11.49
N VAL A 137 1.87 -8.54 -12.63
CA VAL A 137 1.10 -8.51 -13.89
C VAL A 137 -0.26 -9.19 -13.72
N VAL A 138 -0.30 -10.35 -13.06
CA VAL A 138 -1.56 -11.06 -12.78
C VAL A 138 -2.49 -10.22 -11.90
N LEU A 139 -1.95 -9.64 -10.81
CA LEU A 139 -2.73 -8.80 -9.91
C LEU A 139 -3.24 -7.52 -10.61
N VAL A 140 -2.37 -6.81 -11.33
CA VAL A 140 -2.76 -5.61 -12.10
C VAL A 140 -3.84 -5.95 -13.10
N SER A 141 -3.72 -7.07 -13.83
CA SER A 141 -4.74 -7.51 -14.79
C SER A 141 -6.07 -7.81 -14.10
N GLY A 142 -6.05 -8.52 -12.96
CA GLY A 142 -7.25 -8.84 -12.20
C GLY A 142 -7.95 -7.57 -11.68
N PHE A 143 -7.21 -6.64 -11.11
CA PHE A 143 -7.78 -5.37 -10.63
C PHE A 143 -8.18 -4.44 -11.79
N ALA A 144 -7.49 -4.50 -12.94
CA ALA A 144 -7.90 -3.76 -14.13
C ALA A 144 -9.26 -4.23 -14.66
N ILE A 145 -9.55 -5.53 -14.63
CA ILE A 145 -10.89 -6.05 -14.97
C ILE A 145 -11.95 -5.49 -14.02
N LEU A 146 -11.62 -5.36 -12.73
CA LEU A 146 -12.55 -4.80 -11.75
C LEU A 146 -12.93 -3.33 -12.04
N THR A 147 -12.08 -2.59 -12.78
CA THR A 147 -12.40 -1.20 -13.20
C THR A 147 -13.62 -1.13 -14.14
N LEU A 148 -13.90 -2.21 -14.84
CA LEU A 148 -15.05 -2.31 -15.76
C LEU A 148 -16.39 -2.49 -15.04
N SER A 149 -16.38 -2.61 -13.72
CA SER A 149 -17.60 -2.75 -12.92
C SER A 149 -18.47 -1.51 -13.02
N HIS A 150 -19.78 -1.70 -13.20
CA HIS A 150 -20.77 -0.62 -13.13
C HIS A 150 -20.96 -0.07 -11.71
N PHE A 151 -20.48 -0.76 -10.70
CA PHE A 151 -20.52 -0.31 -9.32
C PHE A 151 -19.30 0.57 -9.03
N THR A 152 -19.51 1.86 -8.86
CA THR A 152 -18.45 2.88 -8.72
C THR A 152 -17.42 2.54 -7.66
N MET A 153 -17.84 1.96 -6.54
CA MET A 153 -16.91 1.57 -5.47
C MET A 153 -15.92 0.51 -5.94
N ASN A 154 -16.39 -0.53 -6.66
CA ASN A 154 -15.54 -1.58 -7.20
C ASN A 154 -14.60 -1.06 -8.28
N SER A 155 -15.14 -0.23 -9.19
CA SER A 155 -14.35 0.40 -10.27
C SER A 155 -13.23 1.26 -9.69
N THR A 156 -13.52 2.12 -8.72
CA THR A 156 -12.53 2.95 -8.04
C THR A 156 -11.47 2.10 -7.32
N MET A 157 -11.89 1.08 -6.58
CA MET A 157 -10.98 0.15 -5.90
C MET A 157 -10.07 -0.57 -6.89
N GLY A 158 -10.64 -1.09 -7.98
CA GLY A 158 -9.89 -1.78 -9.04
C GLY A 158 -8.82 -0.88 -9.65
N PHE A 159 -9.20 0.31 -10.08
CA PHE A 159 -8.29 1.27 -10.71
C PHE A 159 -7.15 1.66 -9.77
N MET A 160 -7.47 2.06 -8.55
CA MET A 160 -6.49 2.52 -7.58
C MET A 160 -5.54 1.41 -7.14
N THR A 161 -6.06 0.19 -6.96
CA THR A 161 -5.23 -0.97 -6.62
C THR A 161 -4.28 -1.33 -7.74
N ALA A 162 -4.78 -1.43 -8.99
CA ALA A 162 -3.94 -1.70 -10.16
C ALA A 162 -2.84 -0.66 -10.34
N MET A 163 -3.17 0.62 -10.18
CA MET A 163 -2.21 1.72 -10.27
C MET A 163 -1.16 1.64 -9.14
N THR A 164 -1.58 1.40 -7.90
CA THR A 164 -0.66 1.29 -6.76
C THR A 164 0.31 0.13 -6.93
N ILE A 165 -0.16 -1.06 -7.34
CA ILE A 165 0.70 -2.23 -7.60
C ILE A 165 1.67 -1.95 -8.74
N THR A 166 1.23 -1.28 -9.80
CA THR A 166 2.11 -0.92 -10.92
C THR A 166 3.24 0.00 -10.47
N VAL A 167 2.92 1.03 -9.69
CA VAL A 167 3.95 1.94 -9.13
C VAL A 167 4.87 1.18 -8.17
N ALA A 168 4.33 0.29 -7.34
CA ALA A 168 5.11 -0.53 -6.42
C ALA A 168 6.12 -1.41 -7.17
N LEU A 169 5.69 -2.10 -8.22
CA LEU A 169 6.58 -2.90 -9.05
C LEU A 169 7.73 -2.07 -9.62
N VAL A 170 7.44 -0.86 -10.13
CA VAL A 170 8.46 0.06 -10.63
C VAL A 170 9.44 0.46 -9.52
N MET A 171 8.94 0.74 -8.32
CA MET A 171 9.77 1.08 -7.17
C MET A 171 10.65 -0.09 -6.73
N ASP A 172 10.13 -1.30 -6.67
CA ASP A 172 10.88 -2.49 -6.27
C ASP A 172 11.94 -2.88 -7.30
N LEU A 173 11.68 -2.70 -8.59
CA LEU A 173 12.64 -3.04 -9.64
C LEU A 173 13.69 -1.95 -9.90
N LEU A 174 13.32 -0.68 -9.82
CA LEU A 174 14.21 0.43 -10.19
C LEU A 174 14.79 1.19 -9.00
N PHE A 175 14.05 1.35 -7.92
CA PHE A 175 14.47 2.17 -6.78
C PHE A 175 15.11 1.35 -5.64
N LEU A 176 14.55 0.20 -5.32
CA LEU A 176 15.05 -0.65 -4.23
C LEU A 176 16.49 -1.14 -4.45
N PRO A 177 16.92 -1.59 -5.65
CA PRO A 177 18.28 -2.07 -5.88
C PRO A 177 19.36 -1.01 -5.64
N PRO A 178 19.31 0.20 -6.24
CA PRO A 178 20.31 1.23 -5.97
C PRO A 178 20.28 1.71 -4.51
N LEU A 179 19.12 1.67 -3.85
CA LEU A 179 18.99 2.00 -2.44
C LEU A 179 19.78 1.01 -1.57
N LEU A 180 19.64 -0.30 -1.83
CA LEU A 180 20.39 -1.35 -1.14
C LEU A 180 21.90 -1.27 -1.39
N MET A 181 22.31 -0.93 -2.62
CA MET A 181 23.72 -0.75 -2.95
C MET A 181 24.36 0.45 -2.23
N ARG A 182 23.60 1.51 -1.94
CA ARG A 182 24.11 2.67 -1.17
C ARG A 182 24.27 2.39 0.32
N MET A 183 23.46 1.50 0.87
CA MET A 183 23.48 1.19 2.30
C MET A 183 24.59 0.25 2.74
N GLY A 184 25.18 -0.47 1.84
CA GLY A 184 26.25 -1.43 2.14
C GLY A 184 27.66 -0.81 2.21
N LYS A 185 27.76 0.52 2.06
CA LYS A 185 28.96 1.28 2.38
C LYS A 185 28.92 1.69 3.85
#